data_f4bfa43ecd72d5afa5f5bbe836bec4f8
#
_entry.id   f4bfa43ecd72d5afa5f5bbe836bec4f8
#
_cell.length_a   1.000
_cell.length_b   1.000
_cell.length_c   1.000
_cell.angle_alpha   90.00
_cell.angle_beta   90.00
_cell.angle_gamma   90.00
#
_symmetry.space_group_name_H-M   'P 1'
#
loop_
_entity.id
_entity.type
_entity.pdbx_description
1 polymer ?
#
loop_
_entity_poly.entity_id
_entity_poly.type
_entity_poly.pdbx_seq_one_letter_code
_entity_poly.pdbx_strand_id
1 'polypeptide(L)'
;MTAAQAADGLVIRRAGLDDADAIGDVWLASWRATFDFPPAHPDGDVRRWLRDELVPQHETWVATDPSADGRVVALIALSDTMVEQLYVAPHWTGRGAGRRLIALAKERRPDGLELYCFAVNTPARRFYERHGFAPVAFGDGSGNMERQPDVLYRWQPG
;
A
#
# COMPACT_ATOMS: atom_id res chain seq x y z
N MET A 1 -18.57 5.47 -17.43
CA MET A 1 -18.29 4.79 -16.16
C MET A 1 -17.70 5.78 -15.17
N THR A 2 -18.24 5.85 -13.98
CA THR A 2 -17.72 6.69 -12.91
C THR A 2 -16.50 6.06 -12.23
N ALA A 3 -15.75 6.83 -11.45
CA ALA A 3 -14.63 6.29 -10.67
C ALA A 3 -15.09 5.20 -9.68
N ALA A 4 -16.29 5.34 -9.08
CA ALA A 4 -16.85 4.31 -8.20
C ALA A 4 -17.13 3.02 -8.96
N GLN A 5 -17.65 3.10 -10.17
CA GLN A 5 -17.89 1.92 -11.01
C GLN A 5 -16.57 1.24 -11.41
N ALA A 6 -15.50 2.01 -11.68
CA ALA A 6 -14.18 1.46 -11.96
C ALA A 6 -13.65 0.69 -10.74
N ALA A 7 -13.81 1.24 -9.53
CA ALA A 7 -13.42 0.55 -8.30
C ALA A 7 -14.27 -0.70 -8.04
N ASP A 8 -15.58 -0.61 -8.29
CA ASP A 8 -16.49 -1.73 -8.08
C ASP A 8 -16.22 -2.90 -9.04
N GLY A 9 -15.57 -2.63 -10.18
CA GLY A 9 -15.13 -3.67 -11.10
C GLY A 9 -13.94 -4.49 -10.61
N LEU A 10 -13.24 -4.03 -9.57
CA LEU A 10 -12.09 -4.74 -9.03
C LEU A 10 -12.53 -5.88 -8.11
N VAL A 11 -11.75 -6.95 -8.11
CA VAL A 11 -11.90 -8.06 -7.17
C VAL A 11 -10.79 -7.98 -6.14
N ILE A 12 -11.16 -7.96 -4.86
CA ILE A 12 -10.19 -7.98 -3.76
C ILE A 12 -10.16 -9.39 -3.19
N ARG A 13 -8.96 -9.96 -3.08
CA ARG A 13 -8.75 -11.31 -2.53
C ARG A 13 -7.45 -11.39 -1.77
N ARG A 14 -7.31 -12.43 -0.94
CA ARG A 14 -6.04 -12.72 -0.27
C ARG A 14 -4.97 -13.04 -1.31
N ALA A 15 -3.78 -12.52 -1.07
CA ALA A 15 -2.61 -12.82 -1.88
C ALA A 15 -2.02 -14.18 -1.48
N GLY A 16 -1.54 -14.92 -2.48
CA GLY A 16 -0.73 -16.10 -2.28
C GLY A 16 0.68 -15.89 -2.84
N LEU A 17 1.55 -16.89 -2.67
CA LEU A 17 2.93 -16.80 -3.18
C LEU A 17 2.98 -16.64 -4.70
N ASP A 18 1.99 -17.16 -5.40
CA ASP A 18 1.89 -17.01 -6.86
C ASP A 18 1.70 -15.54 -7.29
N ASP A 19 1.30 -14.68 -6.37
CA ASP A 19 1.12 -13.25 -6.66
C ASP A 19 2.40 -12.43 -6.46
N ALA A 20 3.46 -13.02 -5.93
CA ALA A 20 4.65 -12.27 -5.51
C ALA A 20 5.28 -11.47 -6.67
N ASP A 21 5.38 -12.04 -7.86
CA ASP A 21 5.95 -11.33 -9.01
C ASP A 21 5.09 -10.15 -9.43
N ALA A 22 3.78 -10.32 -9.49
CA ALA A 22 2.85 -9.24 -9.84
C ALA A 22 2.84 -8.15 -8.77
N ILE A 23 2.90 -8.54 -7.50
CA ILE A 23 3.05 -7.59 -6.37
C ILE A 23 4.34 -6.79 -6.53
N GLY A 24 5.43 -7.45 -6.87
CA GLY A 24 6.72 -6.79 -7.12
C GLY A 24 6.64 -5.78 -8.26
N ASP A 25 5.94 -6.12 -9.33
CA ASP A 25 5.75 -5.20 -10.47
C ASP A 25 5.01 -3.94 -10.03
N VAL A 26 3.93 -4.08 -9.28
CA VAL A 26 3.15 -2.94 -8.75
C VAL A 26 3.99 -2.11 -7.79
N TRP A 27 4.67 -2.77 -6.84
CA TRP A 27 5.49 -2.10 -5.83
C TRP A 27 6.57 -1.24 -6.48
N LEU A 28 7.35 -1.82 -7.41
CA LEU A 28 8.46 -1.13 -8.06
C LEU A 28 7.98 -0.02 -8.99
N ALA A 29 6.93 -0.26 -9.77
CA ALA A 29 6.37 0.75 -10.67
C ALA A 29 5.80 1.93 -9.87
N SER A 30 5.11 1.65 -8.77
CA SER A 30 4.55 2.68 -7.91
C SER A 30 5.65 3.52 -7.25
N TRP A 31 6.71 2.86 -6.75
CA TRP A 31 7.85 3.56 -6.15
C TRP A 31 8.47 4.53 -7.15
N ARG A 32 8.77 4.05 -8.36
CA ARG A 32 9.42 4.87 -9.40
C ARG A 32 8.54 6.02 -9.88
N ALA A 33 7.24 5.84 -9.88
CA ALA A 33 6.31 6.90 -10.26
C ALA A 33 6.13 7.95 -9.16
N THR A 34 6.41 7.58 -7.90
CA THR A 34 6.15 8.44 -6.73
C THR A 34 7.40 9.20 -6.27
N PHE A 35 8.56 8.55 -6.28
CA PHE A 35 9.77 9.08 -5.66
C PHE A 35 10.87 9.30 -6.69
N ASP A 36 11.70 10.33 -6.45
CA ASP A 36 12.89 10.63 -7.24
C ASP A 36 14.15 9.96 -6.66
N PHE A 37 14.00 9.20 -5.58
CA PHE A 37 15.08 8.41 -4.98
C PHE A 37 14.76 6.92 -5.11
N PRO A 38 15.79 6.05 -5.21
CA PRO A 38 15.57 4.61 -5.34
C PRO A 38 15.16 3.98 -4.01
N PRO A 39 14.59 2.77 -4.05
CA PRO A 39 14.47 1.95 -2.85
C PRO A 39 15.85 1.70 -2.24
N ALA A 40 15.90 1.38 -0.94
CA ALA A 40 17.15 1.12 -0.23
C ALA A 40 17.88 -0.14 -0.75
N HIS A 41 17.17 -1.01 -1.45
CA HIS A 41 17.71 -2.28 -1.97
C HIS A 41 17.48 -2.40 -3.47
N PRO A 42 18.33 -3.18 -4.19
CA PRO A 42 18.12 -3.47 -5.61
C PRO A 42 16.79 -4.20 -5.86
N ASP A 43 16.28 -4.10 -7.08
CA ASP A 43 14.98 -4.69 -7.47
C ASP A 43 14.87 -6.18 -7.13
N GLY A 44 15.92 -6.94 -7.39
CA GLY A 44 15.94 -8.37 -7.09
C GLY A 44 15.78 -8.67 -5.59
N ASP A 45 16.38 -7.86 -4.74
CA ASP A 45 16.28 -8.01 -3.30
C ASP A 45 14.88 -7.60 -2.81
N VAL A 46 14.31 -6.55 -3.39
CA VAL A 46 12.92 -6.15 -3.10
C VAL A 46 11.96 -7.29 -3.45
N ARG A 47 12.10 -7.88 -4.64
CA ARG A 47 11.25 -8.99 -5.07
C ARG A 47 11.38 -10.22 -4.17
N ARG A 48 12.61 -10.51 -3.74
CA ARG A 48 12.86 -11.63 -2.81
C ARG A 48 12.21 -11.37 -1.45
N TRP A 49 12.33 -10.16 -0.94
CA TRP A 49 11.73 -9.75 0.33
C TRP A 49 10.20 -9.86 0.27
N LEU A 50 9.58 -9.39 -0.81
CA LEU A 50 8.13 -9.49 -0.98
C LEU A 50 7.67 -10.95 -0.99
N ARG A 51 8.38 -11.82 -1.71
CA ARG A 51 8.02 -13.23 -1.84
C ARG A 51 8.29 -14.02 -0.57
N ASP A 52 9.44 -13.80 0.07
CA ASP A 52 9.91 -14.67 1.15
C ASP A 52 9.52 -14.16 2.54
N GLU A 53 9.25 -12.88 2.67
CA GLU A 53 8.95 -12.27 3.97
C GLU A 53 7.59 -11.58 4.01
N LEU A 54 7.33 -10.63 3.14
CA LEU A 54 6.10 -9.83 3.24
C LEU A 54 4.85 -10.69 3.07
N VAL A 55 4.71 -11.37 1.94
CA VAL A 55 3.50 -12.13 1.63
C VAL A 55 3.27 -13.27 2.62
N PRO A 56 4.30 -14.08 3.00
CA PRO A 56 4.06 -15.17 3.96
C PRO A 56 3.83 -14.70 5.40
N GLN A 57 4.43 -13.58 5.82
CA GLN A 57 4.44 -13.17 7.22
C GLN A 57 3.35 -12.16 7.59
N HIS A 58 2.74 -11.52 6.59
CA HIS A 58 1.70 -10.51 6.80
C HIS A 58 0.40 -10.89 6.10
N GLU A 59 -0.69 -10.38 6.63
CA GLU A 59 -1.99 -10.52 5.98
C GLU A 59 -2.00 -9.62 4.74
N THR A 60 -1.79 -10.21 3.57
CA THR A 60 -1.65 -9.49 2.31
C THR A 60 -2.87 -9.72 1.41
N TRP A 61 -3.40 -8.64 0.87
CA TRP A 61 -4.54 -8.63 -0.04
C TRP A 61 -4.16 -7.93 -1.33
N VAL A 62 -4.73 -8.37 -2.44
CA VAL A 62 -4.54 -7.73 -3.75
C VAL A 62 -5.88 -7.31 -4.32
N ALA A 63 -5.86 -6.21 -5.07
CA ALA A 63 -6.97 -5.81 -5.93
C ALA A 63 -6.61 -6.23 -7.36
N THR A 64 -7.53 -6.90 -8.02
CA THR A 64 -7.31 -7.44 -9.37
C THR A 64 -8.35 -6.91 -10.34
N ASP A 65 -7.96 -6.78 -11.60
CA ASP A 65 -8.82 -6.31 -12.67
C ASP A 65 -9.30 -7.51 -13.50
N PRO A 66 -10.58 -7.92 -13.35
CA PRO A 66 -11.09 -9.06 -14.12
C PRO A 66 -11.16 -8.81 -15.64
N SER A 67 -11.21 -7.55 -16.07
CA SER A 67 -11.19 -7.22 -17.51
C SER A 67 -9.81 -7.39 -18.13
N ALA A 68 -8.78 -7.61 -17.32
CA ALA A 68 -7.39 -7.82 -17.75
C ALA A 68 -6.84 -9.12 -17.16
N ASP A 69 -7.61 -10.20 -17.26
CA ASP A 69 -7.25 -11.57 -16.84
C ASP A 69 -6.85 -11.65 -15.35
N GLY A 70 -7.46 -10.83 -14.49
CA GLY A 70 -7.17 -10.83 -13.07
C GLY A 70 -5.84 -10.19 -12.72
N ARG A 71 -5.36 -9.27 -13.54
CA ARG A 71 -4.10 -8.55 -13.30
C ARG A 71 -4.13 -7.84 -11.96
N VAL A 72 -3.08 -8.00 -11.18
CA VAL A 72 -2.92 -7.29 -9.91
C VAL A 72 -2.65 -5.81 -10.17
N VAL A 73 -3.45 -4.94 -9.58
CA VAL A 73 -3.34 -3.48 -9.76
C VAL A 73 -3.06 -2.74 -8.45
N ALA A 74 -3.18 -3.41 -7.30
CA ALA A 74 -2.89 -2.81 -6.01
C ALA A 74 -2.69 -3.91 -4.97
N LEU A 75 -2.01 -3.56 -3.88
CA LEU A 75 -1.81 -4.47 -2.75
C LEU A 75 -1.83 -3.72 -1.44
N ILE A 76 -2.21 -4.43 -0.38
CA ILE A 76 -2.08 -3.97 1.00
C ILE A 76 -1.59 -5.14 1.85
N ALA A 77 -0.66 -4.87 2.76
CA ALA A 77 -0.17 -5.85 3.71
C ALA A 77 -0.35 -5.32 5.13
N LEU A 78 -0.91 -6.14 6.00
CA LEU A 78 -1.25 -5.77 7.36
C LEU A 78 -0.50 -6.64 8.36
N SER A 79 0.08 -5.99 9.38
CA SER A 79 0.46 -6.67 10.62
C SER A 79 -0.71 -6.58 11.62
N ASP A 80 -0.46 -6.92 12.88
CA ASP A 80 -1.53 -6.86 13.89
C ASP A 80 -2.07 -5.45 14.08
N THR A 81 -1.22 -4.44 13.94
CA THR A 81 -1.57 -3.05 14.25
C THR A 81 -1.31 -2.07 13.13
N MET A 82 -0.65 -2.50 12.05
CA MET A 82 -0.16 -1.56 11.05
C MET A 82 -0.55 -1.94 9.62
N VAL A 83 -0.73 -0.91 8.80
CA VAL A 83 -0.61 -1.04 7.36
C VAL A 83 0.89 -1.02 7.04
N GLU A 84 1.45 -2.18 6.76
CA GLU A 84 2.88 -2.31 6.47
C GLU A 84 3.22 -1.82 5.07
N GLN A 85 2.35 -2.10 4.10
CA GLN A 85 2.52 -1.71 2.72
C GLN A 85 1.15 -1.41 2.10
N LEU A 86 1.09 -0.35 1.30
CA LEU A 86 -0.07 -0.06 0.45
C LEU A 86 0.45 0.60 -0.84
N TYR A 87 0.26 -0.07 -1.95
CA TYR A 87 0.71 0.40 -3.25
C TYR A 87 -0.37 0.19 -4.30
N VAL A 88 -0.50 1.16 -5.21
CA VAL A 88 -1.43 1.11 -6.33
C VAL A 88 -0.63 1.34 -7.61
N ALA A 89 -0.87 0.52 -8.64
CA ALA A 89 -0.21 0.69 -9.93
C ALA A 89 -0.47 2.10 -10.48
N PRO A 90 0.54 2.74 -11.12
CA PRO A 90 0.41 4.14 -11.55
C PRO A 90 -0.83 4.47 -12.38
N HIS A 91 -1.23 3.56 -13.27
CA HIS A 91 -2.43 3.76 -14.10
C HIS A 91 -3.74 3.56 -13.36
N TRP A 92 -3.68 3.10 -12.12
CA TRP A 92 -4.85 2.86 -11.28
C TRP A 92 -5.02 3.85 -10.14
N THR A 93 -4.10 4.80 -9.98
CA THR A 93 -4.22 5.83 -8.94
C THR A 93 -5.44 6.72 -9.23
N GLY A 94 -6.13 7.15 -8.17
CA GLY A 94 -7.31 7.99 -8.29
C GLY A 94 -8.56 7.28 -8.75
N ARG A 95 -8.55 5.94 -8.85
CA ARG A 95 -9.67 5.14 -9.35
C ARG A 95 -10.35 4.30 -8.27
N GLY A 96 -10.03 4.55 -7.00
CA GLY A 96 -10.73 3.95 -5.86
C GLY A 96 -10.15 2.64 -5.34
N ALA A 97 -9.07 2.10 -5.94
CA ALA A 97 -8.44 0.87 -5.45
C ALA A 97 -7.89 1.04 -4.03
N GLY A 98 -7.15 2.11 -3.79
CA GLY A 98 -6.60 2.41 -2.46
C GLY A 98 -7.69 2.60 -1.42
N ARG A 99 -8.76 3.29 -1.77
CA ARG A 99 -9.91 3.50 -0.89
C ARG A 99 -10.54 2.17 -0.45
N ARG A 100 -10.73 1.24 -1.38
CA ARG A 100 -11.30 -0.07 -1.05
C ARG A 100 -10.38 -0.89 -0.16
N LEU A 101 -9.06 -0.83 -0.42
CA LEU A 101 -8.08 -1.55 0.40
C LEU A 101 -7.99 -0.96 1.82
N ILE A 102 -8.03 0.35 1.98
CA ILE A 102 -8.05 0.99 3.31
C ILE A 102 -9.36 0.64 4.05
N ALA A 103 -10.48 0.62 3.37
CA ALA A 103 -11.75 0.20 3.98
C ALA A 103 -11.67 -1.25 4.49
N LEU A 104 -11.10 -2.14 3.69
CA LEU A 104 -10.85 -3.52 4.11
C LEU A 104 -9.93 -3.58 5.33
N ALA A 105 -8.86 -2.82 5.33
CA ALA A 105 -7.93 -2.78 6.47
C ALA A 105 -8.64 -2.38 7.77
N LYS A 106 -9.51 -1.39 7.71
CA LYS A 106 -10.28 -0.94 8.88
C LYS A 106 -11.25 -2.03 9.37
N GLU A 107 -11.85 -2.77 8.44
CA GLU A 107 -12.70 -3.91 8.80
C GLU A 107 -11.89 -5.02 9.46
N ARG A 108 -10.69 -5.27 8.99
CA ARG A 108 -9.79 -6.30 9.51
C ARG A 108 -9.14 -5.92 10.84
N ARG A 109 -9.00 -4.63 11.11
CA ARG A 109 -8.38 -4.08 12.33
C ARG A 109 -9.30 -3.02 12.93
N PRO A 110 -10.45 -3.43 13.48
CA PRO A 110 -11.47 -2.48 13.93
C PRO A 110 -11.04 -1.63 15.14
N ASP A 111 -9.99 -2.04 15.85
CA ASP A 111 -9.50 -1.31 17.03
C ASP A 111 -8.55 -0.16 16.69
N GLY A 112 -8.09 -0.10 15.46
CA GLY A 112 -7.21 0.96 15.00
C GLY A 112 -6.07 0.47 14.12
N LEU A 113 -5.42 1.40 13.45
CA LEU A 113 -4.31 1.14 12.55
C LEU A 113 -3.29 2.27 12.63
N GLU A 114 -2.03 1.90 12.45
CA GLU A 114 -0.95 2.87 12.25
C GLU A 114 -0.25 2.60 10.93
N LEU A 115 0.44 3.60 10.40
CA LEU A 115 1.28 3.45 9.21
C LEU A 115 2.33 4.54 9.16
N TYR A 116 3.43 4.25 8.48
CA TYR A 116 4.44 5.25 8.15
C TYR A 116 4.29 5.70 6.69
N CYS A 117 4.46 6.99 6.47
CA CYS A 117 4.42 7.60 5.15
C CYS A 117 5.57 8.58 5.03
N PHE A 118 6.33 8.53 3.93
CA PHE A 118 7.37 9.53 3.72
C PHE A 118 6.76 10.94 3.63
N ALA A 119 7.39 11.90 4.28
CA ALA A 119 6.90 13.27 4.35
C ALA A 119 6.75 13.91 2.96
N VAL A 120 7.61 13.54 2.01
CA VAL A 120 7.57 14.05 0.63
C VAL A 120 6.40 13.49 -0.19
N ASN A 121 5.78 12.41 0.27
CA ASN A 121 4.69 11.77 -0.45
C ASN A 121 3.36 12.48 -0.15
N THR A 122 3.23 13.69 -0.66
CA THR A 122 2.06 14.55 -0.40
C THR A 122 0.74 13.91 -0.85
N PRO A 123 0.64 13.28 -2.02
CA PRO A 123 -0.62 12.62 -2.41
C PRO A 123 -1.04 11.52 -1.43
N ALA A 124 -0.11 10.71 -0.95
CA ALA A 124 -0.41 9.65 0.02
C ALA A 124 -0.84 10.26 1.36
N ARG A 125 -0.14 11.30 1.82
CA ARG A 125 -0.50 11.98 3.07
C ARG A 125 -1.93 12.51 3.02
N ARG A 126 -2.31 13.16 1.92
CA ARG A 126 -3.68 13.65 1.72
C ARG A 126 -4.68 12.52 1.67
N PHE A 127 -4.32 11.41 1.03
CA PHE A 127 -5.16 10.22 0.97
C PHE A 127 -5.44 9.68 2.38
N TYR A 128 -4.42 9.47 3.19
CA TYR A 128 -4.60 8.96 4.56
C TYR A 128 -5.41 9.93 5.42
N GLU A 129 -5.14 11.22 5.32
CA GLU A 129 -5.89 12.23 6.09
C GLU A 129 -7.37 12.26 5.70
N ARG A 130 -7.69 12.12 4.41
CA ARG A 130 -9.09 12.01 3.96
C ARG A 130 -9.77 10.76 4.51
N HIS A 131 -9.02 9.71 4.80
CA HIS A 131 -9.56 8.45 5.33
C HIS A 131 -9.46 8.33 6.85
N GLY A 132 -9.29 9.45 7.52
CA GLY A 132 -9.40 9.52 8.98
C GLY A 132 -8.11 9.23 9.74
N PHE A 133 -6.98 9.09 9.06
CA PHE A 133 -5.68 8.97 9.70
C PHE A 133 -5.17 10.36 10.07
N ALA A 134 -4.58 10.50 11.25
CA ALA A 134 -3.98 11.74 11.72
C ALA A 134 -2.49 11.56 11.99
N PRO A 135 -1.66 12.55 11.67
CA PRO A 135 -0.24 12.46 12.00
C PRO A 135 -0.04 12.55 13.52
N VAL A 136 0.75 11.62 14.07
CA VAL A 136 1.02 11.55 15.51
C VAL A 136 2.50 11.70 15.83
N ALA A 137 3.40 11.48 14.86
CA ALA A 137 4.83 11.66 15.07
C ALA A 137 5.53 11.95 13.74
N PHE A 138 6.60 12.73 13.79
CA PHE A 138 7.40 13.10 12.64
C PHE A 138 8.84 12.65 12.87
N GLY A 139 9.38 11.88 11.92
CA GLY A 139 10.77 11.41 11.95
C GLY A 139 11.63 12.19 10.96
N ASP A 140 12.93 12.29 11.27
CA ASP A 140 13.90 12.99 10.43
C ASP A 140 14.56 12.09 9.36
N GLY A 141 14.17 10.82 9.28
CA GLY A 141 14.73 9.85 8.37
C GLY A 141 15.83 8.97 8.96
N SER A 142 16.28 9.26 10.18
CA SER A 142 17.33 8.46 10.82
C SER A 142 16.87 7.05 11.18
N GLY A 143 15.56 6.83 11.29
CA GLY A 143 14.97 5.54 11.64
C GLY A 143 14.62 4.66 10.45
N ASN A 144 14.80 5.09 9.21
CA ASN A 144 14.51 4.26 8.04
C ASN A 144 15.72 4.15 7.11
N MET A 145 15.72 3.11 6.28
CA MET A 145 16.86 2.78 5.42
C MET A 145 17.05 3.78 4.28
N GLU A 146 15.99 4.43 3.82
CA GLU A 146 16.02 5.42 2.75
C GLU A 146 16.53 6.77 3.23
N ARG A 147 16.62 6.97 4.55
CA ARG A 147 17.06 8.22 5.17
C ARG A 147 16.18 9.40 4.75
N GLN A 148 14.89 9.17 4.62
CA GLN A 148 13.92 10.20 4.24
C GLN A 148 13.00 10.50 5.41
N PRO A 149 12.71 11.78 5.69
CA PRO A 149 11.74 12.14 6.73
C PRO A 149 10.42 11.41 6.52
N ASP A 150 9.84 10.94 7.61
CA ASP A 150 8.59 10.19 7.57
C ASP A 150 7.61 10.69 8.62
N VAL A 151 6.37 10.27 8.47
CA VAL A 151 5.26 10.63 9.36
C VAL A 151 4.59 9.35 9.81
N LEU A 152 4.39 9.20 11.11
CA LEU A 152 3.57 8.13 11.66
C LEU A 152 2.12 8.62 11.72
N TYR A 153 1.25 7.93 11.03
CA TYR A 153 -0.19 8.19 11.03
C TYR A 153 -0.93 7.16 11.86
N ARG A 154 -2.02 7.60 12.48
CA ARG A 154 -2.89 6.71 13.28
C ARG A 154 -4.33 6.95 12.92
N TRP A 155 -5.06 5.84 12.74
CA TRP A 155 -6.51 5.85 12.65
C TRP A 155 -7.10 5.08 13.83
N GLN A 156 -8.13 5.64 14.46
CA GLN A 156 -8.92 4.98 15.49
C GLN A 156 -10.40 5.09 15.14
N PRO A 157 -11.21 4.08 15.44
CA PRO A 157 -12.65 4.16 15.20
C PRO A 157 -13.24 5.28 16.04
N GLY A 158 -14.12 6.08 15.42
CA GLY A 158 -14.75 7.25 16.05
C GLY A 158 -15.98 6.91 16.82
#